data_d246d655205c670c22956080bd2c5d35
#
_entry.id   d246d655205c670c22956080bd2c5d35
#
_cell.length_a   1.000
_cell.length_b   1.000
_cell.length_c   1.000
_cell.angle_alpha   90.00
_cell.angle_beta   90.00
_cell.angle_gamma   90.00
#
_symmetry.space_group_name_H-M   'P 1'
#
loop_
_entity.id
_entity.type
_entity.pdbx_description
1 polymer ?
#
loop_
_entity_poly.entity_id
_entity_poly.type
_entity_poly.pdbx_seq_one_letter_code
_entity_poly.pdbx_strand_id
1 'polypeptide(L)'
;MSESVSSLTCNNIEKQPHMRRLITTILLCALASVTAHAAADESRPKVRTITAFVRLDRLMYEEQIDDAMRVLSAARAEFARRGYETQTVRIVTQPFAELVKGLSDTEALSFLRSLDDLSQKDGFMPNVGPAMLHDTDDPAAMRLLAQVLSTLPHLNASAIIADDDGIHWKTIRESAKLVRYVADHSVHSQGTFLFAATAMLKPLGPFYPGAYHTGAGKQFSLGFEGASVVQQVFGSTHGDFDASVAELTQQLTIHARVGEEVGNAVAASSGWEFVGVDPTPAPLADASIGDAIEHYTGSPFGSNGTMTAALAITTAVKAVKVKQVGYSGLMLPVMEDKRLAQRWAENTYEIDSLLAYSSVCGTGLDTVPLPGDVSEDRLVKIFSDVAALAWKWHKPLTARLQPVTNKRAGDKTDFDSQYLFNTTLHSAH
;
A
#
# COMPACT_ATOMS: atom_id res chain seq x y z
N MET A 1 -40.50 63.94 -40.43
CA MET A 1 -40.70 63.77 -38.97
C MET A 1 -39.57 62.90 -38.48
N SER A 2 -38.57 63.54 -37.98
CA SER A 2 -37.30 62.99 -37.49
C SER A 2 -37.30 63.09 -36.00
N GLU A 3 -37.03 62.02 -35.31
CA GLU A 3 -36.64 62.10 -33.88
C GLU A 3 -35.27 61.42 -33.69
N SER A 4 -34.42 62.19 -33.12
CA SER A 4 -33.05 61.91 -32.78
C SER A 4 -32.96 61.09 -31.52
N VAL A 5 -32.15 60.02 -31.54
CA VAL A 5 -31.73 59.34 -30.32
C VAL A 5 -30.30 59.76 -29.99
N SER A 6 -30.14 60.41 -28.88
CA SER A 6 -28.90 60.90 -28.35
C SER A 6 -27.97 59.80 -27.87
N SER A 7 -26.71 59.88 -28.23
CA SER A 7 -25.56 59.10 -27.78
C SER A 7 -25.24 59.49 -26.32
N LEU A 8 -25.34 58.53 -25.40
CA LEU A 8 -24.73 58.62 -24.07
C LEU A 8 -23.27 58.14 -24.18
N THR A 9 -22.37 59.10 -24.16
CA THR A 9 -20.92 58.88 -24.15
C THR A 9 -20.46 58.27 -22.84
N CYS A 10 -19.77 57.14 -22.96
CA CYS A 10 -19.03 56.48 -21.92
C CYS A 10 -17.71 57.25 -21.68
N ASN A 11 -17.71 58.19 -20.75
CA ASN A 11 -16.49 58.89 -20.31
C ASN A 11 -16.67 59.28 -18.85
N ASN A 12 -16.15 58.49 -17.92
CA ASN A 12 -15.73 58.89 -16.55
C ASN A 12 -15.24 57.70 -15.67
N ILE A 13 -14.30 56.90 -16.18
CA ILE A 13 -13.58 55.93 -15.33
C ILE A 13 -12.04 56.14 -15.35
N GLU A 14 -11.58 57.31 -15.72
CA GLU A 14 -10.12 57.54 -15.88
C GLU A 14 -9.44 58.33 -14.76
N LYS A 15 -10.08 58.64 -13.65
CA LYS A 15 -9.46 59.45 -12.58
C LYS A 15 -9.67 58.90 -11.17
N GLN A 16 -9.21 57.66 -10.87
CA GLN A 16 -8.90 57.29 -9.47
C GLN A 16 -7.78 56.24 -9.41
N PRO A 17 -6.51 56.62 -9.26
CA PRO A 17 -5.38 55.69 -9.17
C PRO A 17 -5.42 54.76 -7.95
N HIS A 18 -6.14 55.16 -6.90
CA HIS A 18 -6.32 54.34 -5.67
C HIS A 18 -7.25 53.15 -5.89
N MET A 19 -8.28 53.26 -6.70
CA MET A 19 -9.22 52.17 -6.98
C MET A 19 -8.62 51.09 -7.90
N ARG A 20 -7.78 51.45 -8.84
CA ARG A 20 -7.02 50.51 -9.69
C ARG A 20 -6.01 49.72 -8.87
N ARG A 21 -5.29 50.35 -7.92
CA ARG A 21 -4.38 49.64 -6.99
C ARG A 21 -5.13 48.67 -6.07
N LEU A 22 -6.30 49.05 -5.57
CA LEU A 22 -7.11 48.19 -4.72
C LEU A 22 -7.63 46.93 -5.45
N ILE A 23 -8.14 47.11 -6.68
CA ILE A 23 -8.63 46.01 -7.53
C ILE A 23 -7.48 45.09 -7.96
N THR A 24 -6.30 45.64 -8.31
CA THR A 24 -5.12 44.83 -8.67
C THR A 24 -4.61 44.04 -7.44
N THR A 25 -4.60 44.66 -6.27
CA THR A 25 -4.17 43.96 -5.02
C THR A 25 -5.16 42.87 -4.62
N ILE A 26 -6.46 43.08 -4.73
CA ILE A 26 -7.50 42.09 -4.46
C ILE A 26 -7.43 40.95 -5.47
N LEU A 27 -7.20 41.22 -6.77
CA LEU A 27 -7.02 40.17 -7.79
C LEU A 27 -5.74 39.36 -7.57
N LEU A 28 -4.63 40.01 -7.19
CA LEU A 28 -3.38 39.32 -6.86
C LEU A 28 -3.52 38.45 -5.60
N CYS A 29 -4.21 38.95 -4.56
CA CYS A 29 -4.48 38.17 -3.35
C CYS A 29 -5.44 37.01 -3.62
N ALA A 30 -6.44 37.18 -4.47
CA ALA A 30 -7.34 36.11 -4.89
C ALA A 30 -6.63 35.05 -5.74
N LEU A 31 -5.77 35.44 -6.69
CA LEU A 31 -4.94 34.51 -7.45
C LEU A 31 -3.92 33.77 -6.55
N ALA A 32 -3.27 34.48 -5.63
CA ALA A 32 -2.35 33.85 -4.66
C ALA A 32 -3.07 32.88 -3.72
N SER A 33 -4.32 33.17 -3.33
CA SER A 33 -5.14 32.26 -2.52
C SER A 33 -5.58 31.02 -3.29
N VAL A 34 -5.90 31.16 -4.59
CA VAL A 34 -6.28 30.03 -5.44
C VAL A 34 -5.07 29.14 -5.75
N THR A 35 -3.89 29.73 -6.00
CA THR A 35 -2.67 28.97 -6.22
C THR A 35 -2.16 28.30 -4.93
N ALA A 36 -2.31 28.95 -3.78
CA ALA A 36 -1.96 28.33 -2.49
C ALA A 36 -2.94 27.20 -2.12
N HIS A 37 -4.23 27.30 -2.44
CA HIS A 37 -5.18 26.18 -2.27
C HIS A 37 -4.90 25.02 -3.23
N ALA A 38 -4.57 25.27 -4.48
CA ALA A 38 -4.21 24.24 -5.44
C ALA A 38 -2.91 23.53 -5.04
N ALA A 39 -1.88 24.28 -4.61
CA ALA A 39 -0.63 23.69 -4.13
C ALA A 39 -0.79 22.92 -2.81
N ALA A 40 -1.69 23.33 -1.91
CA ALA A 40 -2.03 22.61 -0.69
C ALA A 40 -2.81 21.32 -0.97
N ASP A 41 -3.52 21.23 -2.08
CA ASP A 41 -4.31 20.06 -2.47
C ASP A 41 -3.43 18.97 -3.12
N GLU A 42 -2.39 19.36 -3.87
CA GLU A 42 -1.40 18.44 -4.46
C GLU A 42 -0.48 17.78 -3.41
N SER A 43 -0.24 18.41 -2.27
CA SER A 43 0.63 17.89 -1.20
C SER A 43 -0.09 17.00 -0.18
N ARG A 44 -1.43 16.96 -0.23
CA ARG A 44 -2.23 16.18 0.73
C ARG A 44 -2.16 14.71 0.38
N PRO A 45 -1.76 13.81 1.32
CA PRO A 45 -1.72 12.38 1.06
C PRO A 45 -3.14 11.86 0.82
N LYS A 46 -3.27 10.87 -0.07
CA LYS A 46 -4.53 10.14 -0.23
C LYS A 46 -4.68 9.10 0.87
N VAL A 47 -5.91 8.72 1.19
CA VAL A 47 -6.17 7.52 1.98
C VAL A 47 -5.96 6.31 1.08
N ARG A 48 -4.82 5.62 1.26
CA ARG A 48 -4.47 4.44 0.45
C ARG A 48 -5.50 3.35 0.58
N THR A 49 -5.99 3.14 1.82
CA THR A 49 -6.97 2.11 2.08
C THR A 49 -7.74 2.33 3.38
N ILE A 50 -9.00 1.92 3.37
CA ILE A 50 -9.82 1.62 4.54
C ILE A 50 -10.06 0.12 4.51
N THR A 51 -9.61 -0.61 5.53
CA THR A 51 -9.62 -2.07 5.55
C THR A 51 -10.49 -2.59 6.69
N ALA A 52 -11.55 -3.31 6.34
CA ALA A 52 -12.45 -3.99 7.26
C ALA A 52 -12.01 -5.45 7.47
N PHE A 53 -12.17 -5.95 8.69
CA PHE A 53 -11.88 -7.33 9.08
C PHE A 53 -13.18 -8.03 9.45
N VAL A 54 -13.51 -9.10 8.74
CA VAL A 54 -14.80 -9.77 8.81
C VAL A 54 -14.59 -11.28 8.97
N ARG A 55 -15.27 -11.89 9.94
CA ARG A 55 -15.36 -13.34 10.00
C ARG A 55 -16.59 -13.78 9.24
N LEU A 56 -16.39 -14.30 8.02
CA LEU A 56 -17.48 -14.70 7.13
C LEU A 56 -18.08 -16.06 7.53
N ASP A 57 -19.39 -16.11 7.61
CA ASP A 57 -20.18 -17.32 7.51
C ASP A 57 -20.59 -17.52 6.05
N ARG A 58 -20.27 -18.67 5.47
CA ARG A 58 -20.53 -18.97 4.05
C ARG A 58 -22.01 -18.92 3.64
N LEU A 59 -22.91 -19.06 4.60
CA LEU A 59 -24.38 -18.95 4.34
C LEU A 59 -24.88 -17.50 4.44
N MET A 60 -24.11 -16.60 5.06
CA MET A 60 -24.48 -15.21 5.32
C MET A 60 -23.44 -14.21 4.81
N TYR A 61 -22.49 -14.65 3.99
CA TYR A 61 -21.34 -13.82 3.62
C TYR A 61 -21.73 -12.53 2.88
N GLU A 62 -22.77 -12.57 2.05
CA GLU A 62 -23.25 -11.38 1.33
C GLU A 62 -23.75 -10.31 2.31
N GLU A 63 -24.58 -10.67 3.28
CA GLU A 63 -25.08 -9.73 4.31
C GLU A 63 -23.92 -9.17 5.18
N GLN A 64 -22.94 -10.00 5.49
CA GLN A 64 -21.77 -9.59 6.28
C GLN A 64 -20.86 -8.65 5.50
N ILE A 65 -20.71 -8.86 4.19
CA ILE A 65 -19.99 -7.96 3.28
C ILE A 65 -20.75 -6.64 3.14
N ASP A 66 -22.08 -6.67 2.99
CA ASP A 66 -22.91 -5.47 2.96
C ASP A 66 -22.77 -4.63 4.23
N ASP A 67 -22.69 -5.29 5.41
CA ASP A 67 -22.44 -4.61 6.68
C ASP A 67 -21.06 -3.92 6.69
N ALA A 68 -20.03 -4.61 6.24
CA ALA A 68 -18.69 -4.05 6.10
C ALA A 68 -18.67 -2.87 5.12
N MET A 69 -19.31 -3.01 3.96
CA MET A 69 -19.36 -1.96 2.93
C MET A 69 -20.08 -0.70 3.41
N ARG A 70 -21.09 -0.81 4.30
CA ARG A 70 -21.69 0.36 4.95
C ARG A 70 -20.67 1.15 5.77
N VAL A 71 -19.86 0.47 6.55
CA VAL A 71 -18.81 1.08 7.39
C VAL A 71 -17.71 1.71 6.53
N LEU A 72 -17.23 0.98 5.51
CA LEU A 72 -16.22 1.45 4.57
C LEU A 72 -16.70 2.68 3.79
N SER A 73 -17.95 2.68 3.35
CA SER A 73 -18.58 3.80 2.64
C SER A 73 -18.76 5.03 3.55
N ALA A 74 -19.15 4.83 4.82
CA ALA A 74 -19.25 5.91 5.80
C ALA A 74 -17.89 6.55 6.06
N ALA A 75 -16.84 5.75 6.22
CA ALA A 75 -15.48 6.27 6.41
C ALA A 75 -14.98 7.02 5.16
N ARG A 76 -15.21 6.48 3.96
CA ARG A 76 -14.87 7.16 2.69
C ARG A 76 -15.59 8.51 2.56
N ALA A 77 -16.88 8.57 2.89
CA ALA A 77 -17.65 9.81 2.86
C ALA A 77 -17.15 10.84 3.88
N GLU A 78 -16.74 10.40 5.07
CA GLU A 78 -16.17 11.26 6.08
C GLU A 78 -14.81 11.84 5.65
N PHE A 79 -13.94 11.03 5.04
CA PHE A 79 -12.69 11.49 4.44
C PHE A 79 -12.93 12.51 3.33
N ALA A 80 -13.88 12.23 2.41
CA ALA A 80 -14.23 13.15 1.33
C ALA A 80 -14.70 14.51 1.85
N ARG A 81 -15.51 14.55 2.95
CA ARG A 81 -15.93 15.81 3.60
C ARG A 81 -14.74 16.60 4.16
N ARG A 82 -13.65 15.94 4.50
CA ARG A 82 -12.40 16.56 4.97
C ARG A 82 -11.39 16.82 3.85
N GLY A 83 -11.76 16.60 2.59
CA GLY A 83 -10.92 16.85 1.42
C GLY A 83 -9.87 15.77 1.16
N TYR A 84 -10.06 14.54 1.64
CA TYR A 84 -9.18 13.40 1.35
C TYR A 84 -9.83 12.47 0.33
N GLU A 85 -9.07 12.11 -0.71
CA GLU A 85 -9.42 11.06 -1.65
C GLU A 85 -9.12 9.69 -1.04
N THR A 86 -10.06 8.72 -1.17
CA THR A 86 -9.83 7.32 -0.78
C THR A 86 -9.62 6.47 -2.02
N GLN A 87 -8.45 5.84 -2.15
CA GLN A 87 -8.08 5.04 -3.31
C GLN A 87 -8.76 3.67 -3.31
N THR A 88 -8.71 2.93 -2.19
CA THR A 88 -9.29 1.59 -2.10
C THR A 88 -10.06 1.36 -0.80
N VAL A 89 -11.07 0.50 -0.88
CA VAL A 89 -11.68 -0.14 0.30
C VAL A 89 -11.44 -1.64 0.21
N ARG A 90 -11.19 -2.28 1.37
CA ARG A 90 -10.70 -3.65 1.45
C ARG A 90 -11.44 -4.43 2.53
N ILE A 91 -11.65 -5.72 2.26
CA ILE A 91 -12.25 -6.65 3.23
C ILE A 91 -11.33 -7.85 3.41
N VAL A 92 -10.93 -8.09 4.65
CA VAL A 92 -10.09 -9.22 5.07
C VAL A 92 -10.96 -10.24 5.80
N THR A 93 -10.92 -11.48 5.36
CA THR A 93 -11.64 -12.58 6.03
C THR A 93 -10.77 -13.24 7.12
N GLN A 94 -11.33 -14.19 7.86
CA GLN A 94 -10.57 -15.11 8.71
C GLN A 94 -9.50 -15.86 7.88
N PRO A 95 -8.53 -16.55 8.54
CA PRO A 95 -7.51 -17.34 7.85
C PRO A 95 -8.10 -18.29 6.82
N PHE A 96 -7.43 -18.43 5.70
CA PHE A 96 -7.89 -19.19 4.53
C PHE A 96 -8.33 -20.62 4.87
N ALA A 97 -7.51 -21.34 5.65
CA ALA A 97 -7.84 -22.71 6.05
C ALA A 97 -9.14 -22.80 6.88
N GLU A 98 -9.46 -21.78 7.68
CA GLU A 98 -10.73 -21.71 8.42
C GLU A 98 -11.90 -21.36 7.49
N LEU A 99 -11.69 -20.46 6.53
CA LEU A 99 -12.70 -20.02 5.58
C LEU A 99 -13.22 -21.19 4.72
N VAL A 100 -12.31 -22.06 4.26
CA VAL A 100 -12.63 -23.20 3.39
C VAL A 100 -12.84 -24.53 4.14
N LYS A 101 -12.79 -24.51 5.47
CA LYS A 101 -12.87 -25.73 6.28
C LYS A 101 -14.12 -26.56 5.97
N GLY A 102 -13.91 -27.85 5.70
CA GLY A 102 -14.97 -28.83 5.43
C GLY A 102 -15.52 -28.78 4.00
N LEU A 103 -14.97 -27.95 3.11
CA LEU A 103 -15.27 -27.99 1.68
C LEU A 103 -14.27 -28.88 0.95
N SER A 104 -14.71 -29.51 -0.11
CA SER A 104 -13.82 -30.04 -1.15
C SER A 104 -13.15 -28.89 -1.91
N ASP A 105 -12.04 -29.15 -2.62
CA ASP A 105 -11.35 -28.14 -3.44
C ASP A 105 -12.30 -27.50 -4.47
N THR A 106 -13.18 -28.27 -5.08
CA THR A 106 -14.19 -27.78 -6.04
C THR A 106 -15.21 -26.84 -5.40
N GLU A 107 -15.72 -27.19 -4.23
CA GLU A 107 -16.67 -26.35 -3.47
C GLU A 107 -15.99 -25.06 -2.99
N ALA A 108 -14.75 -25.16 -2.51
CA ALA A 108 -13.97 -24.01 -2.08
C ALA A 108 -13.71 -23.04 -3.26
N LEU A 109 -13.28 -23.54 -4.41
CA LEU A 109 -13.10 -22.73 -5.62
C LEU A 109 -14.41 -22.08 -6.08
N SER A 110 -15.54 -22.78 -6.01
CA SER A 110 -16.85 -22.22 -6.35
C SER A 110 -17.25 -21.08 -5.41
N PHE A 111 -17.11 -21.26 -4.11
CA PHE A 111 -17.39 -20.24 -3.12
C PHE A 111 -16.48 -19.02 -3.28
N LEU A 112 -15.19 -19.24 -3.44
CA LEU A 112 -14.20 -18.15 -3.61
C LEU A 112 -14.42 -17.37 -4.92
N ARG A 113 -14.89 -18.04 -5.98
CA ARG A 113 -15.31 -17.37 -7.23
C ARG A 113 -16.50 -16.45 -6.96
N SER A 114 -17.51 -16.91 -6.22
CA SER A 114 -18.65 -16.05 -5.84
C SER A 114 -18.21 -14.84 -5.03
N LEU A 115 -17.21 -14.99 -4.15
CA LEU A 115 -16.64 -13.88 -3.39
C LEU A 115 -15.85 -12.91 -4.30
N ASP A 116 -15.09 -13.43 -5.26
CA ASP A 116 -14.38 -12.63 -6.26
C ASP A 116 -15.34 -11.82 -7.13
N ASP A 117 -16.38 -12.46 -7.64
CA ASP A 117 -17.45 -11.83 -8.45
C ASP A 117 -18.18 -10.73 -7.65
N LEU A 118 -18.51 -11.00 -6.37
CA LEU A 118 -19.13 -10.02 -5.48
C LEU A 118 -18.23 -8.82 -5.25
N SER A 119 -16.93 -9.06 -5.08
CA SER A 119 -15.95 -8.01 -4.86
C SER A 119 -15.85 -7.02 -6.04
N GLN A 120 -15.92 -7.54 -7.25
CA GLN A 120 -15.94 -6.72 -8.47
C GLN A 120 -17.24 -5.91 -8.59
N LYS A 121 -18.39 -6.55 -8.31
CA LYS A 121 -19.70 -5.92 -8.36
C LYS A 121 -19.81 -4.76 -7.36
N ASP A 122 -19.33 -4.94 -6.14
CA ASP A 122 -19.51 -3.99 -5.02
C ASP A 122 -18.30 -3.07 -4.83
N GLY A 123 -17.21 -3.27 -5.58
CA GLY A 123 -16.07 -2.38 -5.66
C GLY A 123 -15.16 -2.40 -4.42
N PHE A 124 -14.90 -3.58 -3.86
CA PHE A 124 -13.91 -3.75 -2.79
C PHE A 124 -12.82 -4.74 -3.21
N MET A 125 -11.67 -4.69 -2.53
CA MET A 125 -10.59 -5.67 -2.72
C MET A 125 -10.67 -6.72 -1.60
N PRO A 126 -10.83 -8.02 -1.92
CA PRO A 126 -10.87 -9.09 -0.92
C PRO A 126 -9.47 -9.61 -0.58
N ASN A 127 -9.30 -10.03 0.68
CA ASN A 127 -8.15 -10.81 1.14
C ASN A 127 -8.65 -11.96 2.01
N VAL A 128 -8.30 -13.17 1.63
CA VAL A 128 -8.78 -14.39 2.31
C VAL A 128 -7.86 -14.84 3.45
N GLY A 129 -7.03 -13.92 3.94
CA GLY A 129 -6.12 -14.15 5.06
C GLY A 129 -4.96 -15.09 4.75
N PRO A 130 -4.17 -15.45 5.75
CA PRO A 130 -3.07 -16.38 5.58
C PRO A 130 -3.54 -17.83 5.43
N ALA A 131 -2.90 -18.58 4.53
CA ALA A 131 -3.17 -20.01 4.36
C ALA A 131 -2.49 -20.86 5.43
N MET A 132 -1.35 -20.43 5.96
CA MET A 132 -0.67 -21.00 7.11
C MET A 132 -0.31 -19.89 8.11
N LEU A 133 -0.73 -20.04 9.36
CA LEU A 133 -0.38 -19.17 10.48
C LEU A 133 0.86 -19.69 11.22
N HIS A 134 0.96 -21.02 11.35
CA HIS A 134 2.01 -21.71 12.10
C HIS A 134 2.68 -22.79 11.23
N ASP A 135 3.92 -23.13 11.59
CA ASP A 135 4.67 -24.16 10.85
C ASP A 135 4.07 -25.57 11.03
N THR A 136 3.18 -25.75 11.99
CA THR A 136 2.44 -27.00 12.22
C THR A 136 1.21 -27.16 11.34
N ASP A 137 0.72 -26.11 10.69
CA ASP A 137 -0.50 -26.13 9.87
C ASP A 137 -0.39 -27.07 8.67
N ASP A 138 -1.55 -27.53 8.17
CA ASP A 138 -1.61 -28.40 7.01
C ASP A 138 -1.27 -27.64 5.71
N PRO A 139 -0.25 -28.07 4.96
CA PRO A 139 0.12 -27.41 3.70
C PRO A 139 -0.91 -27.62 2.56
N ALA A 140 -1.94 -28.43 2.75
CA ALA A 140 -3.02 -28.57 1.76
C ALA A 140 -3.68 -27.22 1.45
N ALA A 141 -3.82 -26.34 2.44
CA ALA A 141 -4.33 -25.00 2.27
C ALA A 141 -3.48 -24.17 1.27
N MET A 142 -2.15 -24.30 1.31
CA MET A 142 -1.25 -23.61 0.36
C MET A 142 -1.42 -24.10 -1.07
N ARG A 143 -1.64 -25.42 -1.27
CA ARG A 143 -1.87 -25.99 -2.60
C ARG A 143 -3.19 -25.51 -3.21
N LEU A 144 -4.26 -25.50 -2.40
CA LEU A 144 -5.55 -24.95 -2.83
C LEU A 144 -5.44 -23.45 -3.13
N LEU A 145 -4.78 -22.69 -2.25
CA LEU A 145 -4.55 -21.26 -2.46
C LEU A 145 -3.79 -20.97 -3.76
N ALA A 146 -2.79 -21.80 -4.12
CA ALA A 146 -2.08 -21.66 -5.39
C ALA A 146 -3.01 -21.76 -6.60
N GLN A 147 -3.98 -22.68 -6.59
CA GLN A 147 -5.01 -22.79 -7.64
C GLN A 147 -5.93 -21.56 -7.66
N VAL A 148 -6.33 -21.08 -6.49
CA VAL A 148 -7.17 -19.86 -6.33
C VAL A 148 -6.49 -18.65 -6.97
N LEU A 149 -5.25 -18.34 -6.57
CA LEU A 149 -4.51 -17.18 -7.05
C LEU A 149 -4.11 -17.27 -8.53
N SER A 150 -4.10 -18.48 -9.10
CA SER A 150 -3.85 -18.67 -10.52
C SER A 150 -5.09 -18.41 -11.38
N THR A 151 -6.29 -18.44 -10.78
CA THR A 151 -7.56 -18.42 -11.53
C THR A 151 -8.50 -17.28 -11.16
N LEU A 152 -8.36 -16.71 -9.97
CA LEU A 152 -9.21 -15.62 -9.44
C LEU A 152 -8.36 -14.36 -9.26
N PRO A 153 -8.56 -13.33 -10.12
CA PRO A 153 -7.61 -12.24 -10.27
C PRO A 153 -7.69 -11.14 -9.20
N HIS A 154 -8.66 -11.17 -8.28
CA HIS A 154 -8.87 -10.09 -7.31
C HIS A 154 -8.64 -10.52 -5.86
N LEU A 155 -8.61 -11.85 -5.57
CA LEU A 155 -8.38 -12.37 -4.24
C LEU A 155 -6.91 -12.23 -3.82
N ASN A 156 -6.67 -11.54 -2.73
CA ASN A 156 -5.35 -11.46 -2.12
C ASN A 156 -5.23 -12.47 -0.98
N ALA A 157 -4.02 -12.93 -0.69
CA ALA A 157 -3.75 -13.82 0.41
C ALA A 157 -2.29 -13.77 0.87
N SER A 158 -1.99 -14.40 2.00
CA SER A 158 -0.63 -14.47 2.55
C SER A 158 -0.32 -15.82 3.21
N ALA A 159 0.90 -15.95 3.68
CA ALA A 159 1.31 -16.99 4.63
C ALA A 159 2.32 -16.40 5.62
N ILE A 160 2.33 -16.88 6.87
CA ILE A 160 3.23 -16.36 7.90
C ILE A 160 4.49 -17.22 7.96
N ILE A 161 5.64 -16.64 7.59
CA ILE A 161 6.93 -17.33 7.53
C ILE A 161 7.80 -17.15 8.78
N ALA A 162 7.42 -16.25 9.69
CA ALA A 162 7.98 -16.15 11.05
C ALA A 162 7.03 -15.36 11.93
N ASP A 163 6.91 -15.76 13.20
CA ASP A 163 6.22 -14.99 14.25
C ASP A 163 6.95 -15.22 15.60
N ASP A 164 6.30 -14.89 16.72
CA ASP A 164 6.86 -14.99 18.08
C ASP A 164 7.29 -16.43 18.45
N ASP A 165 6.70 -17.46 17.82
CA ASP A 165 7.05 -18.87 17.99
C ASP A 165 8.25 -19.34 17.16
N GLY A 166 8.79 -18.49 16.28
CA GLY A 166 10.01 -18.75 15.51
C GLY A 166 9.87 -18.58 14.00
N ILE A 167 10.84 -19.14 13.29
CA ILE A 167 10.86 -19.18 11.81
C ILE A 167 10.12 -20.42 11.33
N HIS A 168 9.18 -20.25 10.42
CA HIS A 168 8.30 -21.29 9.90
C HIS A 168 8.87 -21.94 8.64
N TRP A 169 9.80 -22.87 8.83
CA TRP A 169 10.57 -23.49 7.74
C TRP A 169 9.70 -24.28 6.75
N LYS A 170 8.62 -24.92 7.19
CA LYS A 170 7.67 -25.59 6.31
C LYS A 170 6.89 -24.57 5.48
N THR A 171 6.38 -23.50 6.11
CA THR A 171 5.64 -22.46 5.45
C THR A 171 6.50 -21.73 4.41
N ILE A 172 7.80 -21.50 4.68
CA ILE A 172 8.75 -20.95 3.70
C ILE A 172 8.82 -21.83 2.44
N ARG A 173 8.98 -23.14 2.60
CA ARG A 173 9.04 -24.08 1.47
C ARG A 173 7.73 -24.11 0.68
N GLU A 174 6.60 -24.13 1.38
CA GLU A 174 5.29 -24.13 0.71
C GLU A 174 4.99 -22.79 0.03
N SER A 175 5.47 -21.66 0.57
CA SER A 175 5.40 -20.35 -0.10
C SER A 175 6.20 -20.32 -1.39
N ALA A 176 7.39 -20.92 -1.42
CA ALA A 176 8.20 -21.02 -2.64
C ALA A 176 7.49 -21.86 -3.73
N LYS A 177 6.90 -23.00 -3.34
CA LYS A 177 6.11 -23.85 -4.26
C LYS A 177 4.87 -23.11 -4.78
N LEU A 178 4.16 -22.39 -3.89
CA LEU A 178 2.99 -21.60 -4.27
C LEU A 178 3.36 -20.53 -5.29
N VAL A 179 4.39 -19.73 -5.02
CA VAL A 179 4.85 -18.65 -5.93
C VAL A 179 5.26 -19.22 -7.28
N ARG A 180 5.96 -20.36 -7.29
CA ARG A 180 6.34 -21.05 -8.52
C ARG A 180 5.11 -21.50 -9.31
N TYR A 181 4.18 -22.19 -8.63
CA TYR A 181 2.95 -22.67 -9.26
C TYR A 181 2.13 -21.51 -9.85
N VAL A 182 1.92 -20.46 -9.08
CA VAL A 182 1.14 -19.28 -9.51
C VAL A 182 1.80 -18.57 -10.69
N ALA A 183 3.13 -18.44 -10.68
CA ALA A 183 3.86 -17.88 -11.83
C ALA A 183 3.62 -18.67 -13.11
N ASP A 184 3.63 -20.00 -13.03
CA ASP A 184 3.48 -20.88 -14.20
C ASP A 184 2.03 -21.03 -14.68
N HIS A 185 1.02 -20.78 -13.83
CA HIS A 185 -0.39 -21.07 -14.12
C HIS A 185 -1.29 -19.83 -14.16
N SER A 186 -0.80 -18.63 -13.86
CA SER A 186 -1.55 -17.41 -14.05
C SER A 186 -1.13 -16.65 -15.31
N VAL A 187 -2.07 -15.90 -15.89
CA VAL A 187 -1.82 -15.07 -17.08
C VAL A 187 -0.71 -14.07 -16.80
N HIS A 188 0.33 -14.05 -17.62
CA HIS A 188 1.52 -13.20 -17.44
C HIS A 188 2.15 -13.29 -16.05
N SER A 189 2.02 -14.41 -15.35
CA SER A 189 2.48 -14.61 -13.96
C SER A 189 1.86 -13.65 -12.95
N GLN A 190 0.76 -12.98 -13.30
CA GLN A 190 0.19 -11.85 -12.56
C GLN A 190 -0.39 -12.24 -11.20
N GLY A 191 -0.83 -13.49 -11.02
CA GLY A 191 -1.30 -14.01 -9.74
C GLY A 191 -0.27 -13.90 -8.61
N THR A 192 1.03 -13.83 -8.93
CA THR A 192 2.10 -13.66 -7.93
C THR A 192 2.03 -12.31 -7.21
N PHE A 193 1.42 -11.28 -7.82
CA PHE A 193 1.15 -9.99 -7.19
C PHE A 193 0.17 -10.08 -6.01
N LEU A 194 -0.69 -11.09 -6.00
CA LEU A 194 -1.76 -11.27 -5.04
C LEU A 194 -1.32 -12.00 -3.76
N PHE A 195 -0.07 -12.48 -3.71
CA PHE A 195 0.47 -13.25 -2.58
C PHE A 195 1.65 -12.57 -1.91
N ALA A 196 1.69 -12.63 -0.58
CA ALA A 196 2.87 -12.24 0.20
C ALA A 196 3.18 -13.26 1.31
N ALA A 197 4.45 -13.58 1.47
CA ALA A 197 4.95 -14.23 2.68
C ALA A 197 5.27 -13.14 3.71
N THR A 198 4.68 -13.20 4.91
CA THR A 198 4.84 -12.20 5.96
C THR A 198 5.58 -12.75 7.17
N ALA A 199 6.39 -11.93 7.80
CA ALA A 199 7.14 -12.29 9.00
C ALA A 199 6.93 -11.22 10.07
N MET A 200 6.67 -11.62 11.33
CA MET A 200 6.49 -10.75 12.50
C MET A 200 5.39 -9.67 12.33
N LEU A 201 4.55 -9.76 11.30
CA LEU A 201 3.45 -8.83 11.09
C LEU A 201 2.30 -9.18 12.04
N LYS A 202 1.86 -8.20 12.81
CA LYS A 202 0.73 -8.38 13.73
C LYS A 202 -0.61 -8.23 12.97
N PRO A 203 -1.70 -8.87 13.46
CA PRO A 203 -3.02 -8.78 12.84
C PRO A 203 -3.55 -7.34 12.79
N LEU A 204 -4.58 -7.12 11.97
CA LEU A 204 -5.34 -5.88 11.84
C LEU A 204 -4.60 -4.72 11.15
N GLY A 205 -3.47 -4.98 10.49
CA GLY A 205 -2.83 -4.01 9.60
C GLY A 205 -3.63 -3.81 8.30
N PRO A 206 -3.66 -2.58 7.72
CA PRO A 206 -4.52 -2.27 6.56
C PRO A 206 -3.95 -2.70 5.21
N PHE A 207 -2.65 -2.96 5.10
CA PHE A 207 -1.97 -3.12 3.81
C PHE A 207 -1.96 -4.56 3.30
N TYR A 208 -2.25 -4.72 2.02
CA TYR A 208 -2.31 -5.99 1.30
C TYR A 208 -0.97 -6.35 0.63
N PRO A 209 -0.76 -7.65 0.38
CA PRO A 209 -1.55 -8.85 0.75
C PRO A 209 -1.39 -9.32 2.20
N GLY A 210 -0.51 -8.69 3.00
CA GLY A 210 -0.16 -9.15 4.34
C GLY A 210 -1.24 -8.97 5.42
N ALA A 211 -2.28 -8.19 5.16
CA ALA A 211 -3.35 -7.94 6.14
C ALA A 211 -4.07 -9.24 6.55
N TYR A 212 -4.30 -9.42 7.85
CA TYR A 212 -5.03 -10.57 8.37
C TYR A 212 -5.66 -10.31 9.74
N HIS A 213 -6.56 -11.18 10.17
CA HIS A 213 -7.07 -11.27 11.54
C HIS A 213 -7.41 -12.71 11.91
N THR A 214 -7.48 -12.98 13.21
CA THR A 214 -7.89 -14.26 13.77
C THR A 214 -9.09 -14.12 14.72
N GLY A 215 -9.62 -12.90 14.87
CA GLY A 215 -10.70 -12.57 15.80
C GLY A 215 -12.10 -12.75 15.24
N ALA A 216 -13.07 -12.20 15.94
CA ALA A 216 -14.49 -12.27 15.58
C ALA A 216 -14.90 -11.38 14.41
N GLY A 217 -14.01 -10.48 13.97
CA GLY A 217 -14.34 -9.49 12.94
C GLY A 217 -15.00 -8.22 13.50
N LYS A 218 -15.65 -7.45 12.61
CA LYS A 218 -16.23 -6.12 12.91
C LYS A 218 -15.22 -5.09 13.42
N GLN A 219 -14.04 -5.11 12.81
CA GLN A 219 -12.94 -4.19 13.06
C GLN A 219 -12.51 -3.53 11.76
N PHE A 220 -11.92 -2.34 11.82
CA PHE A 220 -11.33 -1.70 10.65
C PHE A 220 -10.11 -0.85 11.01
N SER A 221 -9.22 -0.68 10.04
CA SER A 221 -8.01 0.13 10.12
C SER A 221 -7.80 0.96 8.87
N LEU A 222 -6.86 1.91 8.94
CA LEU A 222 -6.60 2.89 7.90
C LEU A 222 -5.12 2.93 7.54
N GLY A 223 -4.81 3.23 6.27
CA GLY A 223 -3.46 3.49 5.80
C GLY A 223 -3.43 4.62 4.78
N PHE A 224 -2.36 5.41 4.78
CA PHE A 224 -2.19 6.54 3.88
C PHE A 224 -1.18 6.26 2.75
N GLU A 225 -1.37 6.90 1.60
CA GLU A 225 -0.34 7.13 0.60
C GLU A 225 0.42 8.39 1.02
N GLY A 226 1.49 8.20 1.79
CA GLY A 226 2.23 9.30 2.38
C GLY A 226 3.52 9.66 1.65
N ALA A 227 3.82 9.05 0.50
CA ALA A 227 5.05 9.30 -0.24
C ALA A 227 5.17 10.76 -0.71
N SER A 228 4.07 11.40 -1.09
CA SER A 228 4.02 12.82 -1.43
C SER A 228 4.46 13.73 -0.29
N VAL A 229 4.10 13.39 0.95
CA VAL A 229 4.54 14.11 2.16
C VAL A 229 6.05 13.96 2.35
N VAL A 230 6.59 12.76 2.14
CA VAL A 230 8.04 12.52 2.23
C VAL A 230 8.79 13.30 1.15
N GLN A 231 8.30 13.31 -0.10
CA GLN A 231 8.88 14.09 -1.20
C GLN A 231 8.96 15.58 -0.85
N GLN A 232 7.89 16.15 -0.34
CA GLN A 232 7.83 17.56 0.05
C GLN A 232 8.84 17.89 1.15
N VAL A 233 8.87 17.09 2.22
CA VAL A 233 9.76 17.35 3.35
C VAL A 233 11.23 17.17 2.97
N PHE A 234 11.56 16.10 2.26
CA PHE A 234 12.95 15.86 1.84
C PHE A 234 13.43 16.89 0.80
N GLY A 235 12.52 17.39 -0.04
CA GLY A 235 12.79 18.50 -0.95
C GLY A 235 13.10 19.82 -0.24
N SER A 236 12.60 20.03 0.97
CA SER A 236 12.85 21.26 1.76
C SER A 236 14.01 21.14 2.75
N THR A 237 14.28 19.95 3.28
CA THR A 237 15.30 19.73 4.33
C THR A 237 16.68 19.40 3.77
N HIS A 238 16.78 19.08 2.47
CA HIS A 238 18.03 18.90 1.74
C HIS A 238 19.08 18.00 2.45
N GLY A 239 18.64 16.86 2.98
CA GLY A 239 19.50 15.86 3.61
C GLY A 239 19.87 16.12 5.08
N ASP A 240 19.31 17.15 5.71
CA ASP A 240 19.43 17.33 7.17
C ASP A 240 18.57 16.29 7.88
N PHE A 241 19.21 15.39 8.63
CA PHE A 241 18.55 14.25 9.27
C PHE A 241 17.56 14.70 10.35
N ASP A 242 17.98 15.58 11.26
CA ASP A 242 17.16 15.98 12.41
C ASP A 242 15.98 16.86 11.96
N ALA A 243 16.20 17.79 11.03
CA ALA A 243 15.14 18.58 10.43
C ALA A 243 14.15 17.70 9.67
N SER A 244 14.61 16.72 8.90
CA SER A 244 13.77 15.77 8.17
C SER A 244 12.90 14.94 9.11
N VAL A 245 13.47 14.38 10.16
CA VAL A 245 12.72 13.58 11.15
C VAL A 245 11.67 14.44 11.86
N ALA A 246 12.03 15.65 12.28
CA ALA A 246 11.12 16.54 12.99
C ALA A 246 9.93 16.94 12.10
N GLU A 247 10.19 17.42 10.88
CA GLU A 247 9.16 17.87 9.94
C GLU A 247 8.28 16.70 9.46
N LEU A 248 8.87 15.55 9.10
CA LEU A 248 8.11 14.35 8.72
C LEU A 248 7.19 13.88 9.86
N THR A 249 7.70 13.87 11.10
CA THR A 249 6.89 13.48 12.27
C THR A 249 5.69 14.41 12.41
N GLN A 250 5.88 15.70 12.23
CA GLN A 250 4.82 16.71 12.32
C GLN A 250 3.78 16.50 11.21
N GLN A 251 4.21 16.42 9.95
CA GLN A 251 3.31 16.31 8.80
C GLN A 251 2.55 14.98 8.81
N LEU A 252 3.22 13.86 9.04
CA LEU A 252 2.56 12.55 9.14
C LEU A 252 1.57 12.51 10.33
N THR A 253 1.90 13.16 11.46
CA THR A 253 0.98 13.23 12.62
C THR A 253 -0.29 13.99 12.30
N ILE A 254 -0.22 15.10 11.54
CA ILE A 254 -1.40 15.87 11.13
C ILE A 254 -2.39 14.97 10.39
N HIS A 255 -1.92 14.24 9.37
CA HIS A 255 -2.77 13.39 8.55
C HIS A 255 -3.24 12.13 9.30
N ALA A 256 -2.37 11.49 10.08
CA ALA A 256 -2.72 10.32 10.87
C ALA A 256 -3.79 10.63 11.93
N ARG A 257 -3.76 11.83 12.56
CA ARG A 257 -4.81 12.26 13.48
C ARG A 257 -6.15 12.45 12.81
N VAL A 258 -6.18 13.02 11.60
CA VAL A 258 -7.43 13.07 10.82
C VAL A 258 -7.98 11.68 10.59
N GLY A 259 -7.12 10.71 10.26
CA GLY A 259 -7.51 9.30 10.14
C GLY A 259 -8.08 8.72 11.44
N GLU A 260 -7.43 9.00 12.57
CA GLU A 260 -7.89 8.54 13.89
C GLU A 260 -9.24 9.16 14.29
N GLU A 261 -9.43 10.44 14.01
CA GLU A 261 -10.73 11.14 14.24
C GLU A 261 -11.84 10.54 13.37
N VAL A 262 -11.58 10.33 12.07
CA VAL A 262 -12.55 9.69 11.16
C VAL A 262 -12.87 8.28 11.63
N GLY A 263 -11.85 7.49 11.95
CA GLY A 263 -12.02 6.13 12.45
C GLY A 263 -12.88 6.06 13.70
N ASN A 264 -12.60 6.90 14.69
CA ASN A 264 -13.37 6.97 15.94
C ASN A 264 -14.82 7.43 15.71
N ALA A 265 -15.06 8.43 14.85
CA ALA A 265 -16.40 8.91 14.53
C ALA A 265 -17.25 7.80 13.86
N VAL A 266 -16.69 7.07 12.91
CA VAL A 266 -17.37 5.95 12.24
C VAL A 266 -17.60 4.79 13.20
N ALA A 267 -16.64 4.45 14.05
CA ALA A 267 -16.80 3.42 15.08
C ALA A 267 -17.97 3.74 16.03
N ALA A 268 -18.06 4.98 16.50
CA ALA A 268 -19.12 5.42 17.40
C ALA A 268 -20.53 5.29 16.79
N SER A 269 -20.67 5.40 15.47
CA SER A 269 -21.96 5.36 14.78
C SER A 269 -22.32 3.98 14.21
N SER A 270 -21.34 3.10 13.99
CA SER A 270 -21.54 1.82 13.29
C SER A 270 -21.58 0.60 14.21
N GLY A 271 -21.06 0.71 15.43
CA GLY A 271 -20.85 -0.44 16.31
C GLY A 271 -19.65 -1.33 15.91
N TRP A 272 -18.83 -0.87 14.96
CA TRP A 272 -17.54 -1.51 14.60
C TRP A 272 -16.40 -0.91 15.43
N GLU A 273 -15.34 -1.69 15.63
CA GLU A 273 -14.14 -1.21 16.33
C GLU A 273 -13.14 -0.59 15.35
N PHE A 274 -12.74 0.64 15.59
CA PHE A 274 -11.59 1.24 14.94
C PHE A 274 -10.31 0.82 15.66
N VAL A 275 -9.40 0.14 14.95
CA VAL A 275 -8.21 -0.44 15.57
C VAL A 275 -6.95 0.41 15.41
N GLY A 276 -6.94 1.36 14.50
CA GLY A 276 -5.84 2.31 14.37
C GLY A 276 -5.46 2.68 12.93
N VAL A 277 -4.37 3.44 12.83
CA VAL A 277 -3.78 3.92 11.58
C VAL A 277 -2.42 3.28 11.39
N ASP A 278 -2.12 2.85 10.18
CA ASP A 278 -0.75 2.57 9.77
C ASP A 278 -0.18 3.82 9.07
N PRO A 279 0.71 4.58 9.73
CA PRO A 279 1.26 5.81 9.18
C PRO A 279 2.40 5.58 8.17
N THR A 280 2.63 4.35 7.74
CA THR A 280 3.60 4.03 6.69
C THR A 280 3.31 4.86 5.44
N PRO A 281 4.28 5.63 4.92
CA PRO A 281 4.11 6.38 3.69
C PRO A 281 4.18 5.44 2.48
N ALA A 282 3.05 4.81 2.15
CA ALA A 282 2.96 3.92 0.99
C ALA A 282 3.09 4.72 -0.30
N PRO A 283 3.95 4.32 -1.25
CA PRO A 283 4.02 4.94 -2.56
C PRO A 283 2.97 4.38 -3.51
N LEU A 284 2.67 5.16 -4.56
CA LEU A 284 1.95 4.70 -5.74
C LEU A 284 2.25 5.63 -6.92
N ALA A 285 2.71 5.06 -8.03
CA ALA A 285 3.00 5.77 -9.28
C ALA A 285 4.00 6.93 -9.08
N ASP A 286 3.56 8.16 -9.29
CA ASP A 286 4.40 9.36 -9.19
C ASP A 286 4.57 9.87 -7.74
N ALA A 287 3.73 9.43 -6.80
CA ALA A 287 3.99 9.58 -5.36
C ALA A 287 5.06 8.55 -4.95
N SER A 288 6.32 8.89 -5.19
CA SER A 288 7.46 7.99 -5.17
C SER A 288 8.34 8.19 -3.94
N ILE A 289 8.57 7.12 -3.20
CA ILE A 289 9.58 7.07 -2.13
C ILE A 289 11.00 7.05 -2.71
N GLY A 290 11.19 6.41 -3.86
CA GLY A 290 12.47 6.43 -4.55
C GLY A 290 12.92 7.86 -4.89
N ASP A 291 12.01 8.65 -5.46
CA ASP A 291 12.25 10.05 -5.79
C ASP A 291 12.48 10.92 -4.53
N ALA A 292 11.71 10.71 -3.48
CA ALA A 292 11.90 11.38 -2.20
C ALA A 292 13.30 11.14 -1.62
N ILE A 293 13.76 9.89 -1.64
CA ILE A 293 15.09 9.52 -1.16
C ILE A 293 16.19 10.15 -2.03
N GLU A 294 16.00 10.27 -3.33
CA GLU A 294 16.93 10.97 -4.21
C GLU A 294 17.02 12.47 -3.89
N HIS A 295 15.90 13.13 -3.56
CA HIS A 295 15.90 14.51 -3.08
C HIS A 295 16.70 14.67 -1.77
N TYR A 296 16.57 13.71 -0.86
CA TYR A 296 17.32 13.71 0.40
C TYR A 296 18.84 13.53 0.18
N THR A 297 19.23 12.58 -0.68
CA THR A 297 20.63 12.18 -0.86
C THR A 297 21.38 13.00 -1.91
N GLY A 298 20.66 13.66 -2.81
CA GLY A 298 21.23 14.28 -4.02
C GLY A 298 21.82 13.27 -5.01
N SER A 299 21.47 11.99 -4.89
CA SER A 299 22.05 10.88 -5.67
C SER A 299 20.97 9.84 -6.01
N PRO A 300 21.16 9.02 -7.07
CA PRO A 300 20.22 7.97 -7.43
C PRO A 300 19.93 7.01 -6.27
N PHE A 301 18.68 6.55 -6.15
CA PHE A 301 18.31 5.52 -5.17
C PHE A 301 19.19 4.28 -5.35
N GLY A 302 19.67 3.73 -4.24
CA GLY A 302 20.67 2.66 -4.22
C GLY A 302 22.08 3.15 -3.89
N SER A 303 22.36 4.46 -4.04
CA SER A 303 23.64 5.07 -3.67
C SER A 303 23.81 5.18 -2.15
N ASN A 304 25.03 5.51 -1.72
CA ASN A 304 25.32 5.83 -0.31
C ASN A 304 24.41 6.96 0.17
N GLY A 305 23.86 6.82 1.38
CA GLY A 305 22.88 7.74 1.95
C GLY A 305 21.43 7.22 1.87
N THR A 306 21.10 6.29 0.96
CA THR A 306 19.77 5.66 0.85
C THR A 306 19.33 5.05 2.18
N MET A 307 20.21 4.31 2.86
CA MET A 307 19.91 3.71 4.17
C MET A 307 19.65 4.77 5.25
N THR A 308 20.37 5.90 5.23
CA THR A 308 20.17 7.01 6.19
C THR A 308 18.84 7.69 5.95
N ALA A 309 18.45 7.92 4.69
CA ALA A 309 17.16 8.46 4.33
C ALA A 309 16.01 7.53 4.77
N ALA A 310 16.18 6.23 4.56
CA ALA A 310 15.22 5.20 5.01
C ALA A 310 15.08 5.19 6.54
N LEU A 311 16.18 5.36 7.29
CA LEU A 311 16.16 5.50 8.75
C LEU A 311 15.41 6.77 9.18
N ALA A 312 15.61 7.90 8.51
CA ALA A 312 14.93 9.15 8.83
C ALA A 312 13.40 8.99 8.69
N ILE A 313 12.92 8.40 7.58
CA ILE A 313 11.50 8.12 7.36
C ILE A 313 10.95 7.23 8.47
N THR A 314 11.62 6.10 8.76
CA THR A 314 11.13 5.15 9.77
C THR A 314 11.13 5.75 11.17
N THR A 315 12.13 6.55 11.51
CA THR A 315 12.20 7.27 12.80
C THR A 315 10.98 8.20 12.94
N ALA A 316 10.67 8.96 11.91
CA ALA A 316 9.52 9.85 11.90
C ALA A 316 8.19 9.07 12.02
N VAL A 317 8.01 8.00 11.24
CA VAL A 317 6.80 7.13 11.29
C VAL A 317 6.58 6.57 12.69
N LYS A 318 7.62 6.05 13.34
CA LYS A 318 7.54 5.53 14.72
C LYS A 318 7.20 6.60 15.75
N ALA A 319 7.53 7.86 15.49
CA ALA A 319 7.26 8.99 16.37
C ALA A 319 5.85 9.56 16.23
N VAL A 320 5.07 9.18 15.21
CA VAL A 320 3.68 9.62 14.99
C VAL A 320 2.79 9.25 16.18
N LYS A 321 2.05 10.22 16.70
CA LYS A 321 1.27 10.08 17.94
C LYS A 321 -0.21 9.76 17.66
N VAL A 322 -0.46 8.52 17.24
CA VAL A 322 -1.81 7.91 17.05
C VAL A 322 -1.75 6.44 17.51
N LYS A 323 -2.91 5.79 17.58
CA LYS A 323 -2.96 4.33 17.74
C LYS A 323 -2.44 3.67 16.46
N GLN A 324 -1.16 3.26 16.48
CA GLN A 324 -0.50 2.66 15.32
C GLN A 324 -0.82 1.16 15.20
N VAL A 325 -0.99 0.69 13.95
CA VAL A 325 -1.17 -0.71 13.57
C VAL A 325 -0.31 -1.05 12.34
N GLY A 326 -0.26 -2.32 11.94
CA GLY A 326 0.37 -2.76 10.72
C GLY A 326 1.90 -2.66 10.74
N TYR A 327 2.48 -2.24 9.65
CA TYR A 327 3.94 -2.16 9.49
C TYR A 327 4.55 -1.00 10.27
N SER A 328 3.91 0.16 10.22
CA SER A 328 4.43 1.41 10.80
C SER A 328 5.91 1.62 10.48
N GLY A 329 6.26 1.59 9.20
CA GLY A 329 7.63 1.61 8.69
C GLY A 329 7.77 2.33 7.35
N LEU A 330 8.57 1.77 6.43
CA LEU A 330 8.78 2.29 5.08
C LEU A 330 8.54 1.19 4.04
N MET A 331 7.77 1.47 3.00
CA MET A 331 7.57 0.58 1.86
C MET A 331 8.50 0.95 0.70
N LEU A 332 9.17 -0.06 0.13
CA LEU A 332 10.04 0.05 -1.04
C LEU A 332 9.59 -0.95 -2.12
N PRO A 333 8.36 -0.81 -2.67
CA PRO A 333 7.85 -1.73 -3.67
C PRO A 333 8.49 -1.44 -5.03
N VAL A 334 9.29 -2.38 -5.52
CA VAL A 334 10.12 -2.21 -6.73
C VAL A 334 9.29 -1.79 -7.93
N MET A 335 8.13 -2.42 -8.14
CA MET A 335 7.30 -2.17 -9.32
C MET A 335 6.07 -1.29 -9.09
N GLU A 336 5.67 -0.94 -7.84
CA GLU A 336 4.56 -0.02 -7.62
C GLU A 336 5.00 1.46 -7.53
N ASP A 337 6.31 1.69 -7.39
CA ASP A 337 6.93 3.01 -7.35
C ASP A 337 7.70 3.24 -8.66
N LYS A 338 7.33 4.27 -9.41
CA LYS A 338 7.88 4.54 -10.74
C LYS A 338 9.39 4.78 -10.71
N ARG A 339 9.91 5.48 -9.70
CA ARG A 339 11.34 5.75 -9.58
C ARG A 339 12.10 4.50 -9.16
N LEU A 340 11.57 3.72 -8.24
CA LEU A 340 12.19 2.46 -7.84
C LEU A 340 12.27 1.49 -9.03
N ALA A 341 11.19 1.36 -9.83
CA ALA A 341 11.20 0.53 -11.03
C ALA A 341 12.26 0.99 -12.06
N GLN A 342 12.41 2.31 -12.24
CA GLN A 342 13.44 2.88 -13.09
C GLN A 342 14.85 2.53 -12.58
N ARG A 343 15.12 2.75 -11.29
CA ARG A 343 16.44 2.50 -10.69
C ARG A 343 16.77 1.01 -10.65
N TRP A 344 15.76 0.16 -10.49
CA TRP A 344 15.91 -1.27 -10.65
C TRP A 344 16.37 -1.60 -12.08
N ALA A 345 15.70 -1.09 -13.11
CA ALA A 345 16.11 -1.31 -14.51
C ALA A 345 17.54 -0.80 -14.81
N GLU A 346 17.98 0.24 -14.12
CA GLU A 346 19.35 0.80 -14.22
C GLU A 346 20.37 0.03 -13.38
N ASN A 347 19.95 -1.01 -12.64
CA ASN A 347 20.80 -1.83 -11.77
C ASN A 347 21.55 -1.04 -10.68
N THR A 348 20.91 0.01 -10.13
CA THR A 348 21.50 0.80 -9.02
C THR A 348 21.33 0.14 -7.66
N TYR A 349 20.43 -0.82 -7.54
CA TYR A 349 20.18 -1.63 -6.35
C TYR A 349 19.60 -3.00 -6.72
N GLU A 350 19.63 -3.93 -5.79
CA GLU A 350 19.19 -5.31 -5.93
C GLU A 350 18.56 -5.84 -4.63
N ILE A 351 18.23 -7.14 -4.57
CA ILE A 351 17.58 -7.79 -3.41
C ILE A 351 18.38 -7.57 -2.12
N ASP A 352 19.70 -7.74 -2.17
CA ASP A 352 20.57 -7.57 -0.98
C ASP A 352 20.56 -6.14 -0.47
N SER A 353 20.46 -5.15 -1.38
CA SER A 353 20.28 -3.75 -1.02
C SER A 353 18.97 -3.51 -0.26
N LEU A 354 17.85 -4.09 -0.77
CA LEU A 354 16.54 -4.00 -0.12
C LEU A 354 16.54 -4.67 1.27
N LEU A 355 17.19 -5.83 1.41
CA LEU A 355 17.38 -6.49 2.70
C LEU A 355 18.22 -5.63 3.66
N ALA A 356 19.28 -5.01 3.17
CA ALA A 356 20.10 -4.09 3.96
C ALA A 356 19.26 -2.88 4.41
N TYR A 357 18.47 -2.25 3.54
CA TYR A 357 17.57 -1.16 3.91
C TYR A 357 16.50 -1.63 4.89
N SER A 358 16.00 -2.86 4.75
CA SER A 358 15.03 -3.45 5.65
C SER A 358 15.58 -3.66 7.07
N SER A 359 16.88 -3.62 7.29
CA SER A 359 17.46 -3.66 8.64
C SER A 359 17.17 -2.38 9.45
N VAL A 360 17.11 -1.22 8.82
CA VAL A 360 16.88 0.09 9.45
C VAL A 360 15.48 0.63 9.24
N CYS A 361 14.78 0.17 8.19
CA CYS A 361 13.42 0.60 7.87
C CYS A 361 12.50 -0.62 7.68
N GLY A 362 11.41 -0.47 7.19
CA GLY A 362 10.71 -1.15 6.42
C GLY A 362 9.91 -2.36 6.41
N THR A 363 9.45 -2.66 5.23
CA THR A 363 8.47 -3.72 5.02
C THR A 363 9.05 -4.94 4.30
N GLY A 364 10.36 -4.99 4.06
CA GLY A 364 11.01 -6.15 3.43
C GLY A 364 11.13 -6.01 1.91
N LEU A 365 10.91 -7.12 1.22
CA LEU A 365 10.95 -7.24 -0.25
C LEU A 365 9.53 -7.10 -0.79
N ASP A 366 9.26 -6.05 -1.54
CA ASP A 366 7.92 -5.81 -2.06
C ASP A 366 7.93 -5.65 -3.59
N THR A 367 7.02 -6.35 -4.27
CA THR A 367 6.89 -6.41 -5.73
C THR A 367 8.22 -6.61 -6.47
N VAL A 368 9.03 -7.56 -5.98
CA VAL A 368 10.36 -7.83 -6.54
C VAL A 368 10.24 -8.74 -7.77
N PRO A 369 10.59 -8.23 -8.97
CA PRO A 369 10.53 -9.04 -10.20
C PRO A 369 11.70 -10.02 -10.26
N LEU A 370 11.41 -11.26 -10.62
CA LEU A 370 12.38 -12.33 -10.74
C LEU A 370 12.29 -13.02 -12.11
N PRO A 371 13.40 -13.53 -12.66
CA PRO A 371 13.35 -14.33 -13.89
C PRO A 371 12.54 -15.61 -13.68
N GLY A 372 11.91 -16.06 -14.76
CA GLY A 372 11.04 -17.25 -14.73
C GLY A 372 11.77 -18.57 -14.51
N ASP A 373 13.09 -18.61 -14.63
CA ASP A 373 13.93 -19.76 -14.34
C ASP A 373 14.48 -19.78 -12.89
N VAL A 374 14.04 -18.85 -12.03
CA VAL A 374 14.39 -18.89 -10.60
C VAL A 374 13.90 -20.21 -9.98
N SER A 375 14.79 -20.92 -9.30
CA SER A 375 14.46 -22.21 -8.69
C SER A 375 13.65 -22.05 -7.39
N GLU A 376 12.88 -23.07 -7.02
CA GLU A 376 12.21 -23.11 -5.70
C GLU A 376 13.23 -22.98 -4.56
N ASP A 377 14.39 -23.64 -4.67
CA ASP A 377 15.46 -23.54 -3.66
C ASP A 377 15.95 -22.07 -3.50
N ARG A 378 16.05 -21.32 -4.59
CA ARG A 378 16.41 -19.89 -4.51
C ARG A 378 15.31 -19.05 -3.85
N LEU A 379 14.04 -19.30 -4.17
CA LEU A 379 12.90 -18.64 -3.50
C LEU A 379 12.89 -18.97 -2.01
N VAL A 380 13.15 -20.22 -1.62
CA VAL A 380 13.28 -20.63 -0.20
C VAL A 380 14.37 -19.81 0.50
N LYS A 381 15.54 -19.61 -0.11
CA LYS A 381 16.63 -18.83 0.47
C LYS A 381 16.24 -17.37 0.66
N ILE A 382 15.61 -16.73 -0.34
CA ILE A 382 15.15 -15.36 -0.24
C ILE A 382 14.10 -15.18 0.88
N PHE A 383 13.10 -16.07 0.96
CA PHE A 383 12.12 -16.05 2.05
C PHE A 383 12.77 -16.29 3.42
N SER A 384 13.78 -17.16 3.48
CA SER A 384 14.52 -17.44 4.72
C SER A 384 15.28 -16.21 5.23
N ASP A 385 15.90 -15.45 4.33
CA ASP A 385 16.62 -14.22 4.69
C ASP A 385 15.66 -13.16 5.24
N VAL A 386 14.48 -13.00 4.61
CA VAL A 386 13.43 -12.10 5.13
C VAL A 386 12.94 -12.56 6.51
N ALA A 387 12.67 -13.86 6.68
CA ALA A 387 12.23 -14.42 7.96
C ALA A 387 13.30 -14.26 9.05
N ALA A 388 14.56 -14.53 8.74
CA ALA A 388 15.68 -14.39 9.67
C ALA A 388 15.89 -12.93 10.12
N LEU A 389 15.82 -11.98 9.18
CA LEU A 389 15.94 -10.56 9.47
C LEU A 389 14.76 -10.07 10.33
N ALA A 390 13.52 -10.43 9.97
CA ALA A 390 12.32 -10.07 10.71
C ALA A 390 12.33 -10.62 12.14
N TRP A 391 12.61 -11.90 12.28
CA TRP A 391 12.65 -12.58 13.58
C TRP A 391 13.78 -12.03 14.48
N LYS A 392 14.97 -11.80 13.93
CA LYS A 392 16.11 -11.24 14.68
C LYS A 392 15.80 -9.86 15.27
N TRP A 393 15.11 -9.01 14.54
CA TRP A 393 14.85 -7.63 14.95
C TRP A 393 13.43 -7.41 15.48
N HIS A 394 12.61 -8.48 15.59
CA HIS A 394 11.21 -8.42 16.01
C HIS A 394 10.43 -7.31 15.27
N LYS A 395 10.58 -7.27 13.96
CA LYS A 395 9.96 -6.23 13.12
C LYS A 395 9.16 -6.84 11.96
N PRO A 396 8.03 -6.24 11.59
CA PRO A 396 7.23 -6.75 10.49
C PRO A 396 7.94 -6.58 9.14
N LEU A 397 8.10 -7.67 8.42
CA LEU A 397 8.60 -7.69 7.04
C LEU A 397 7.66 -8.53 6.16
N THR A 398 7.76 -8.28 4.86
CA THR A 398 7.03 -8.99 3.81
C THR A 398 7.98 -9.41 2.71
N ALA A 399 7.66 -10.50 2.02
CA ALA A 399 8.27 -10.87 0.77
C ALA A 399 7.18 -11.15 -0.27
N ARG A 400 7.06 -10.24 -1.26
CA ARG A 400 6.20 -10.37 -2.44
C ARG A 400 7.11 -10.51 -3.67
N LEU A 401 7.38 -11.77 -4.03
CA LEU A 401 8.30 -12.16 -5.09
C LEU A 401 7.50 -12.49 -6.35
N GLN A 402 7.91 -11.94 -7.49
CA GLN A 402 7.16 -12.05 -8.75
C GLN A 402 8.01 -12.65 -9.87
N PRO A 403 8.22 -13.99 -9.90
CA PRO A 403 8.81 -14.66 -11.03
C PRO A 403 7.91 -14.50 -12.27
N VAL A 404 8.52 -14.23 -13.44
CA VAL A 404 7.80 -14.06 -14.71
C VAL A 404 8.15 -15.21 -15.64
N THR A 405 7.23 -16.15 -15.78
CA THR A 405 7.41 -17.38 -16.59
C THR A 405 7.78 -17.03 -18.05
N ASN A 406 8.70 -17.83 -18.63
CA ASN A 406 9.26 -17.64 -19.96
C ASN A 406 10.13 -16.38 -20.16
N LYS A 407 10.46 -15.67 -19.10
CA LYS A 407 11.38 -14.52 -19.10
C LYS A 407 12.67 -14.87 -18.38
N ARG A 408 13.77 -14.26 -18.81
CA ARG A 408 15.11 -14.44 -18.24
C ARG A 408 15.69 -13.11 -17.77
N ALA A 409 16.78 -13.16 -17.05
CA ALA A 409 17.56 -11.97 -16.71
C ALA A 409 17.89 -11.16 -17.98
N GLY A 410 17.65 -9.85 -17.93
CA GLY A 410 17.75 -8.92 -19.05
C GLY A 410 16.45 -8.67 -19.80
N ASP A 411 15.46 -9.55 -19.69
CA ASP A 411 14.13 -9.32 -20.27
C ASP A 411 13.35 -8.29 -19.44
N LYS A 412 12.33 -7.68 -20.05
CA LYS A 412 11.35 -6.86 -19.32
C LYS A 412 10.18 -7.72 -18.82
N THR A 413 9.67 -7.38 -17.63
CA THR A 413 8.38 -7.87 -17.17
C THR A 413 7.26 -7.42 -18.12
N ASP A 414 6.14 -8.12 -18.12
CA ASP A 414 4.98 -7.84 -18.99
C ASP A 414 3.65 -7.97 -18.23
N PHE A 415 3.65 -7.52 -16.97
CA PHE A 415 2.44 -7.45 -16.17
C PHE A 415 1.42 -6.49 -16.80
N ASP A 416 0.17 -6.93 -16.90
CA ASP A 416 -0.97 -6.11 -17.29
C ASP A 416 -1.70 -5.63 -16.02
N SER A 417 -1.12 -4.66 -15.34
CA SER A 417 -1.63 -4.11 -14.08
C SER A 417 -1.44 -2.61 -14.03
N GLN A 418 -2.51 -1.89 -13.70
CA GLN A 418 -2.45 -0.45 -13.47
C GLN A 418 -1.59 -0.05 -12.25
N TYR A 419 -1.22 -1.00 -11.41
CA TYR A 419 -0.42 -0.78 -10.19
C TYR A 419 1.07 -1.05 -10.39
N LEU A 420 1.48 -1.71 -11.50
CA LEU A 420 2.85 -2.16 -11.69
C LEU A 420 3.53 -1.48 -12.88
N PHE A 421 4.72 -0.96 -12.66
CA PHE A 421 5.62 -0.49 -13.71
C PHE A 421 6.52 -1.62 -14.18
N ASN A 422 6.37 -2.01 -15.43
CA ASN A 422 7.21 -3.04 -16.02
C ASN A 422 8.67 -2.61 -16.08
N THR A 423 9.57 -3.46 -15.57
CA THR A 423 11.00 -3.20 -15.40
C THR A 423 11.86 -4.37 -15.86
N THR A 424 13.17 -4.26 -15.79
CA THR A 424 14.11 -5.30 -16.22
C THR A 424 14.26 -6.38 -15.14
N LEU A 425 14.32 -7.64 -15.55
CA LEU A 425 14.59 -8.77 -14.67
C LEU A 425 16.09 -8.89 -14.42
N HIS A 426 16.50 -8.94 -13.14
CA HIS A 426 17.87 -9.21 -12.77
C HIS A 426 18.10 -10.72 -12.56
N SER A 427 19.36 -11.18 -12.72
CA SER A 427 19.69 -12.55 -12.34
C SER A 427 19.48 -12.75 -10.84
N ALA A 428 18.80 -13.82 -10.46
CA ALA A 428 18.68 -14.23 -9.08
C ALA A 428 19.89 -15.11 -8.71
N HIS A 429 20.97 -14.49 -8.20
CA HIS A 429 22.19 -15.20 -7.77
C HIS A 429 22.09 -15.74 -6.36
#